data_aef669f0d561d8d7034c9b43a02cfe94
#
_entry.id   aef669f0d561d8d7034c9b43a02cfe94
#
_cell.length_a   1.000
_cell.length_b   1.000
_cell.length_c   1.000
_cell.angle_alpha   90.00
_cell.angle_beta   90.00
_cell.angle_gamma   90.00
#
_symmetry.space_group_name_H-M   'P 1'
#
loop_
_entity.id
_entity.type
_entity.pdbx_description
1 polymer ?
#
loop_
_entity_poly.entity_id
_entity_poly.type
_entity_poly.pdbx_seq_one_letter_code
_entity_poly.pdbx_strand_id
1 'polypeptide(L)'
;MTKLIYGSLSICVLSYLLVAVDNQVQASCAVDKRSKKITDCLSLAQLGNSSAQLDMSARYFTGTDGVKRNEVLAYMWAKICAKNERGTCGKMINILEMNMSKKEIAVAKEMASKCLGSNLKKCK
;
A
#
# COMPACT_ATOMS: atom_id res chain seq x y z
N MET A 1 36.97 -29.94 -35.22
CA MET A 1 35.72 -29.16 -35.41
C MET A 1 34.83 -29.35 -34.21
N THR A 2 35.09 -28.63 -33.19
CA THR A 2 34.21 -28.54 -32.01
C THR A 2 33.68 -27.11 -31.93
N LYS A 3 32.56 -26.85 -32.54
CA LYS A 3 31.90 -25.56 -32.52
C LYS A 3 30.58 -25.65 -31.77
N LEU A 4 30.55 -24.96 -30.65
CA LEU A 4 29.44 -24.12 -30.24
C LEU A 4 28.10 -24.80 -29.91
N ILE A 5 27.95 -25.26 -28.69
CA ILE A 5 26.65 -25.44 -28.05
C ILE A 5 26.59 -24.66 -26.71
N TYR A 6 27.30 -23.56 -26.58
CA TYR A 6 27.30 -22.75 -25.34
C TYR A 6 26.52 -21.42 -25.46
N GLY A 7 25.78 -21.21 -26.55
CA GLY A 7 25.09 -19.93 -26.79
C GLY A 7 23.62 -19.89 -26.40
N SER A 8 22.97 -21.03 -26.13
CA SER A 8 21.52 -21.10 -26.05
C SER A 8 20.96 -21.24 -24.62
N LEU A 9 21.74 -21.67 -23.66
CA LEU A 9 21.27 -21.91 -22.29
C LEU A 9 21.34 -20.65 -21.40
N SER A 10 22.15 -19.67 -21.76
CA SER A 10 22.34 -18.46 -20.93
C SER A 10 21.15 -17.48 -21.03
N ILE A 11 20.46 -17.43 -22.16
CA ILE A 11 19.36 -16.49 -22.40
C ILE A 11 18.08 -16.93 -21.69
N CYS A 12 17.80 -18.23 -21.64
CA CYS A 12 16.62 -18.76 -20.95
C CYS A 12 16.71 -18.61 -19.43
N VAL A 13 17.89 -18.72 -18.84
CA VAL A 13 18.07 -18.59 -17.39
C VAL A 13 17.89 -17.13 -16.94
N LEU A 14 18.37 -16.17 -17.72
CA LEU A 14 18.17 -14.75 -17.46
C LEU A 14 16.70 -14.32 -17.61
N SER A 15 15.97 -14.90 -18.58
CA SER A 15 14.53 -14.65 -18.72
C SER A 15 13.73 -15.21 -17.54
N TYR A 16 14.12 -16.35 -17.01
CA TYR A 16 13.45 -16.95 -15.85
C TYR A 16 13.68 -16.16 -14.55
N LEU A 17 14.86 -15.56 -14.38
CA LEU A 17 15.17 -14.70 -13.23
C LEU A 17 14.43 -13.38 -13.28
N LEU A 18 14.16 -12.81 -14.46
CA LEU A 18 13.40 -11.58 -14.62
C LEU A 18 11.90 -11.76 -14.36
N VAL A 19 11.33 -12.92 -14.67
CA VAL A 19 9.91 -13.24 -14.41
C VAL A 19 9.65 -13.51 -12.92
N ALA A 20 10.65 -13.95 -12.17
CA ALA A 20 10.52 -14.22 -10.73
C ALA A 20 10.46 -12.95 -9.87
N VAL A 21 10.89 -11.80 -10.38
CA VAL A 21 10.91 -10.54 -9.63
C VAL A 21 9.55 -9.82 -9.68
N ASP A 22 8.74 -10.02 -10.73
CA ASP A 22 7.45 -9.36 -10.87
C ASP A 22 6.31 -9.95 -10.02
N ASN A 23 6.52 -11.09 -9.39
CA ASN A 23 5.47 -11.80 -8.65
C ASN A 23 5.45 -11.51 -7.14
N GLN A 24 6.30 -10.60 -6.65
CA GLN A 24 6.39 -10.28 -5.22
C GLN A 24 5.64 -9.01 -4.79
N VAL A 25 4.93 -8.33 -5.66
CA VAL A 25 4.47 -6.95 -5.38
C VAL A 25 2.97 -6.84 -5.07
N GLN A 26 2.21 -7.93 -5.02
CA GLN A 26 0.77 -7.82 -4.77
C GLN A 26 0.27 -8.63 -3.56
N ALA A 27 0.93 -8.49 -2.43
CA ALA A 27 0.30 -8.86 -1.18
C ALA A 27 -0.67 -7.75 -0.77
N SER A 28 -1.89 -7.77 -1.30
CA SER A 28 -2.96 -6.97 -0.73
C SER A 28 -3.42 -7.62 0.57
N CYS A 29 -3.78 -6.82 1.56
CA CYS A 29 -4.36 -7.32 2.83
C CYS A 29 -5.63 -8.15 2.62
N ALA A 30 -6.27 -8.01 1.46
CA ALA A 30 -7.51 -8.69 1.08
C ALA A 30 -7.30 -10.16 0.64
N VAL A 31 -6.08 -10.60 0.35
CA VAL A 31 -5.84 -11.94 -0.22
C VAL A 31 -5.79 -13.03 0.83
N ASP A 32 -5.42 -12.73 2.06
CA ASP A 32 -5.48 -13.73 3.12
C ASP A 32 -6.77 -13.65 3.92
N LYS A 33 -7.78 -14.41 3.47
CA LYS A 33 -9.05 -14.60 4.20
C LYS A 33 -8.87 -15.27 5.58
N ARG A 34 -7.69 -15.76 5.89
CA ARG A 34 -7.36 -16.40 7.17
C ARG A 34 -6.81 -15.41 8.18
N SER A 35 -6.08 -14.40 7.71
CA SER A 35 -5.54 -13.34 8.56
C SER A 35 -6.52 -12.18 8.65
N LYS A 36 -7.55 -12.31 9.44
CA LYS A 36 -8.48 -11.20 9.77
C LYS A 36 -7.84 -10.16 10.69
N LYS A 37 -6.51 -10.18 10.86
CA LYS A 37 -5.82 -9.27 11.75
C LYS A 37 -5.35 -8.03 10.99
N ILE A 38 -5.88 -6.88 11.40
CA ILE A 38 -5.43 -5.57 10.95
C ILE A 38 -3.91 -5.35 11.13
N THR A 39 -3.30 -6.03 12.09
CA THR A 39 -1.86 -5.97 12.34
C THR A 39 -1.02 -6.34 11.12
N ASP A 40 -1.44 -7.31 10.33
CA ASP A 40 -0.70 -7.75 9.15
C ASP A 40 -0.80 -6.72 8.02
N CYS A 41 -2.00 -6.14 7.84
CA CYS A 41 -2.23 -5.05 6.91
C CYS A 41 -1.42 -3.80 7.27
N LEU A 42 -1.42 -3.44 8.54
CA LEU A 42 -0.64 -2.31 9.05
C LEU A 42 0.86 -2.52 8.81
N SER A 43 1.38 -3.71 9.06
CA SER A 43 2.79 -4.04 8.83
C SER A 43 3.17 -3.88 7.36
N LEU A 44 2.35 -4.38 6.43
CA LEU A 44 2.57 -4.22 4.99
C LEU A 44 2.50 -2.74 4.56
N ALA A 45 1.53 -1.99 5.09
CA ALA A 45 1.40 -0.57 4.81
C ALA A 45 2.62 0.23 5.31
N GLN A 46 3.15 -0.12 6.48
CA GLN A 46 4.37 0.47 7.04
C GLN A 46 5.64 0.08 6.30
N LEU A 47 5.64 -1.03 5.57
CA LEU A 47 6.70 -1.42 4.64
C LEU A 47 6.62 -0.69 3.29
N GLY A 48 5.64 0.19 3.10
CA GLY A 48 5.49 0.98 1.89
C GLY A 48 4.62 0.36 0.81
N ASN A 49 3.91 -0.73 1.10
CA ASN A 49 3.00 -1.36 0.15
C ASN A 49 1.75 -0.48 -0.07
N SER A 50 1.61 0.08 -1.27
CA SER A 50 0.52 1.02 -1.62
C SER A 50 -0.86 0.37 -1.56
N SER A 51 -1.00 -0.89 -1.96
CA SER A 51 -2.26 -1.62 -1.85
C SER A 51 -2.68 -1.78 -0.39
N ALA A 52 -1.74 -2.14 0.49
CA ALA A 52 -2.00 -2.23 1.93
C ALA A 52 -2.35 -0.86 2.54
N GLN A 53 -1.71 0.22 2.10
CA GLN A 53 -2.03 1.58 2.52
C GLN A 53 -3.44 1.98 2.10
N LEU A 54 -3.87 1.62 0.89
CA LEU A 54 -5.24 1.84 0.42
C LEU A 54 -6.24 1.02 1.21
N ASP A 55 -5.94 -0.25 1.50
CA ASP A 55 -6.79 -1.11 2.34
C ASP A 55 -6.93 -0.55 3.76
N MET A 56 -5.85 -0.03 4.35
CA MET A 56 -5.92 0.66 5.65
C MET A 56 -6.85 1.88 5.59
N SER A 57 -6.76 2.68 4.52
CA SER A 57 -7.66 3.80 4.30
C SER A 57 -9.12 3.36 4.23
N ALA A 58 -9.42 2.33 3.43
CA ALA A 58 -10.77 1.81 3.25
C ALA A 58 -11.35 1.26 4.58
N ARG A 59 -10.56 0.52 5.35
CA ARG A 59 -10.98 -0.03 6.65
C ARG A 59 -11.33 1.06 7.67
N TYR A 60 -10.50 2.10 7.78
CA TYR A 60 -10.81 3.23 8.64
C TYR A 60 -12.02 4.04 8.15
N PHE A 61 -12.22 4.13 6.84
CA PHE A 61 -13.40 4.81 6.27
C PHE A 61 -14.70 4.07 6.53
N THR A 62 -14.70 2.75 6.40
CA THR A 62 -15.90 1.91 6.58
C THR A 62 -16.11 1.44 8.01
N GLY A 63 -15.07 1.35 8.83
CA GLY A 63 -15.12 0.76 10.16
C GLY A 63 -15.27 -0.75 10.14
N THR A 64 -14.59 -1.44 9.21
CA THR A 64 -14.65 -2.90 9.03
C THR A 64 -13.43 -3.61 9.62
N ASP A 65 -13.51 -4.94 9.74
CA ASP A 65 -12.42 -5.82 10.17
C ASP A 65 -11.84 -5.50 11.57
N GLY A 66 -12.72 -5.12 12.51
CA GLY A 66 -12.34 -4.80 13.88
C GLY A 66 -11.74 -3.40 14.07
N VAL A 67 -11.78 -2.57 13.03
CA VAL A 67 -11.34 -1.18 13.07
C VAL A 67 -12.52 -0.25 13.32
N LYS A 68 -12.39 0.65 14.28
CA LYS A 68 -13.37 1.71 14.47
C LYS A 68 -13.24 2.73 13.33
N ARG A 69 -14.38 3.15 12.75
CA ARG A 69 -14.42 4.20 11.72
C ARG A 69 -13.67 5.45 12.18
N ASN A 70 -12.77 5.95 11.35
CA ASN A 70 -12.00 7.15 11.60
C ASN A 70 -11.56 7.79 10.27
N GLU A 71 -12.25 8.83 9.84
CA GLU A 71 -12.00 9.47 8.55
C GLU A 71 -10.65 10.20 8.50
N VAL A 72 -10.15 10.70 9.64
CA VAL A 72 -8.82 11.32 9.74
C VAL A 72 -7.72 10.29 9.44
N LEU A 73 -7.79 9.10 10.04
CA LEU A 73 -6.84 8.02 9.75
C LEU A 73 -7.02 7.48 8.32
N ALA A 74 -8.25 7.39 7.82
CA ALA A 74 -8.52 7.00 6.44
C ALA A 74 -7.84 7.97 5.46
N TYR A 75 -8.00 9.27 5.67
CA TYR A 75 -7.36 10.30 4.84
C TYR A 75 -5.84 10.26 4.94
N MET A 76 -5.29 10.09 6.14
CA MET A 76 -3.85 9.96 6.36
C MET A 76 -3.27 8.82 5.50
N TRP A 77 -3.86 7.63 5.55
CA TRP A 77 -3.40 6.48 4.77
C TRP A 77 -3.59 6.67 3.25
N ALA A 78 -4.72 7.25 2.83
CA ALA A 78 -4.94 7.59 1.41
C ALA A 78 -3.88 8.59 0.91
N LYS A 79 -3.51 9.57 1.72
CA LYS A 79 -2.50 10.57 1.39
C LYS A 79 -1.09 9.96 1.28
N ILE A 80 -0.75 9.03 2.16
CA ILE A 80 0.51 8.28 2.10
C ILE A 80 0.55 7.42 0.85
N CYS A 81 -0.51 6.68 0.57
CA CYS A 81 -0.66 5.87 -0.63
C CYS A 81 -0.49 6.68 -1.92
N ALA A 82 -1.09 7.87 -1.98
CA ALA A 82 -1.07 8.73 -3.17
C ALA A 82 0.33 9.26 -3.53
N LYS A 83 1.32 9.10 -2.68
CA LYS A 83 2.72 9.39 -3.03
C LYS A 83 3.23 8.48 -4.15
N ASN A 84 2.86 7.21 -4.12
CA ASN A 84 3.32 6.20 -5.07
C ASN A 84 2.22 5.81 -6.07
N GLU A 85 0.95 5.83 -5.64
CA GLU A 85 -0.21 5.40 -6.41
C GLU A 85 -1.27 6.51 -6.42
N ARG A 86 -1.12 7.49 -7.32
CA ARG A 86 -2.00 8.67 -7.36
C ARG A 86 -3.41 8.36 -7.87
N GLY A 87 -3.56 7.39 -8.76
CA GLY A 87 -4.83 7.11 -9.42
C GLY A 87 -5.93 6.70 -8.45
N THR A 88 -5.80 5.52 -7.86
CA THR A 88 -6.82 4.94 -6.97
C THR A 88 -6.84 5.64 -5.61
N CYS A 89 -5.66 5.95 -5.07
CA CYS A 89 -5.57 6.64 -3.78
C CYS A 89 -6.06 8.09 -3.86
N GLY A 90 -5.85 8.76 -4.99
CA GLY A 90 -6.41 10.10 -5.23
C GLY A 90 -7.95 10.10 -5.27
N LYS A 91 -8.57 9.07 -5.84
CA LYS A 91 -10.04 8.91 -5.80
C LYS A 91 -10.54 8.76 -4.36
N MET A 92 -9.83 7.99 -3.53
CA MET A 92 -10.18 7.85 -2.11
C MET A 92 -10.07 9.18 -1.36
N ILE A 93 -9.03 9.97 -1.62
CA ILE A 93 -8.88 11.33 -1.07
C ILE A 93 -10.10 12.18 -1.42
N ASN A 94 -10.52 12.21 -2.69
CA ASN A 94 -11.68 13.00 -3.12
C ASN A 94 -12.97 12.58 -2.41
N ILE A 95 -13.19 11.28 -2.21
CA ILE A 95 -14.34 10.77 -1.47
C ILE A 95 -14.31 11.26 -0.01
N LEU A 96 -13.15 11.19 0.63
CA LEU A 96 -12.99 11.62 2.02
C LEU A 96 -13.18 13.15 2.17
N GLU A 97 -12.67 13.93 1.24
CA GLU A 97 -12.80 15.39 1.26
C GLU A 97 -14.26 15.88 1.13
N MET A 98 -15.15 15.09 0.52
CA MET A 98 -16.58 15.39 0.47
C MET A 98 -17.29 15.24 1.83
N ASN A 99 -16.72 14.47 2.75
CA ASN A 99 -17.33 14.14 4.04
C ASN A 99 -16.64 14.81 5.23
N MET A 100 -15.40 15.27 5.06
CA MET A 100 -14.56 15.80 6.14
C MET A 100 -14.57 17.31 6.18
N SER A 101 -14.48 17.87 7.37
CA SER A 101 -14.26 19.31 7.58
C SER A 101 -12.81 19.70 7.18
N LYS A 102 -12.61 20.97 6.85
CA LYS A 102 -11.28 21.52 6.55
C LYS A 102 -10.27 21.29 7.70
N LYS A 103 -10.75 21.36 8.96
CA LYS A 103 -9.93 21.11 10.14
C LYS A 103 -9.46 19.66 10.22
N GLU A 104 -10.34 18.70 9.99
CA GLU A 104 -10.00 17.27 9.98
C GLU A 104 -9.02 16.94 8.86
N ILE A 105 -9.22 17.50 7.67
CA ILE A 105 -8.28 17.35 6.54
C ILE A 105 -6.90 17.91 6.89
N ALA A 106 -6.82 19.06 7.54
CA ALA A 106 -5.54 19.66 7.97
C ALA A 106 -4.82 18.77 8.98
N VAL A 107 -5.54 18.22 9.97
CA VAL A 107 -4.99 17.26 10.95
C VAL A 107 -4.48 16.00 10.24
N ALA A 108 -5.26 15.44 9.33
CA ALA A 108 -4.88 14.23 8.60
C ALA A 108 -3.63 14.44 7.72
N LYS A 109 -3.51 15.60 7.07
CA LYS A 109 -2.31 15.98 6.29
C LYS A 109 -1.07 16.08 7.16
N GLU A 110 -1.19 16.67 8.34
CA GLU A 110 -0.08 16.74 9.32
C GLU A 110 0.33 15.34 9.79
N MET A 111 -0.63 14.49 10.13
CA MET A 111 -0.37 13.11 10.50
C MET A 111 0.34 12.33 9.38
N ALA A 112 -0.08 12.50 8.13
CA ALA A 112 0.57 11.89 6.98
C ALA A 112 2.02 12.35 6.83
N SER A 113 2.30 13.64 7.01
CA SER A 113 3.66 14.20 6.98
C SER A 113 4.54 13.61 8.08
N LYS A 114 4.03 13.50 9.30
CA LYS A 114 4.76 12.89 10.43
C LYS A 114 5.03 11.40 10.20
N CYS A 115 4.05 10.67 9.68
CA CYS A 115 4.20 9.27 9.33
C CYS A 115 5.30 9.07 8.28
N LEU A 116 5.27 9.83 7.19
CA LEU A 116 6.26 9.79 6.13
C LEU A 116 7.66 10.20 6.63
N GLY A 117 7.75 11.26 7.44
CA GLY A 117 9.00 11.72 8.02
C GLY A 117 9.64 10.71 8.99
N SER A 118 8.87 9.76 9.50
CA SER A 118 9.36 8.67 10.35
C SER A 118 9.64 7.36 9.61
N ASN A 119 9.73 7.38 8.28
CA ASN A 119 9.80 6.18 7.45
C ASN A 119 8.65 5.19 7.75
N LEU A 120 7.44 5.70 7.84
CA LEU A 120 6.21 4.92 8.10
C LEU A 120 6.15 4.22 9.48
N LYS A 121 7.01 4.58 10.43
CA LYS A 121 7.03 3.97 11.77
C LYS A 121 6.01 4.60 12.73
N LYS A 122 5.66 5.86 12.53
CA LYS A 122 4.75 6.63 13.40
C LYS A 122 3.43 6.96 12.67
N CYS A 123 2.76 5.95 12.15
CA CYS A 123 1.52 6.05 11.40
C CYS A 123 0.32 5.57 12.25
N LYS A 124 0.04 6.32 13.32
CA LYS A 124 -1.09 6.04 14.23
C LYS A 124 -1.91 7.31 14.43
#